data_fb255f2da384728afd09e6dcdd9d9946
#
_entry.id   fb255f2da384728afd09e6dcdd9d9946
#
_cell.length_a   1.000
_cell.length_b   1.000
_cell.length_c   1.000
_cell.angle_alpha   90.00
_cell.angle_beta   90.00
_cell.angle_gamma   90.00
#
_symmetry.space_group_name_H-M   'P 1'
#
loop_
_entity.id
_entity.type
_entity.pdbx_description
1 polymer ?
#
loop_
_entity_poly.entity_id
_entity_poly.type
_entity_poly.pdbx_seq_one_letter_code
_entity_poly.pdbx_strand_id
1 'polypeptide(L)'
;MKNVKKITDDMYEENLFFIPTMGSLHRGHFSLIEEAKKSGLKTVVSIFVNPKQFNDTNDYQKYPRDIQKDSINLEKLNVDYLFTPDENYIYGDSFLDLLSSGDIGERYEGKSRPGHFDGVLTVVNRLFELIKPKKVIFGKKDAQQLFLIKDYIGRTNKDINLLEGEIVRDKLGLALSSRNVLLSPKGKETASGLKKQLDTLKEIFLETGLVSRSIEKTLQRNKDGLLEIDYLEILDKDTFSAISDNTKNFIIIIAGYVEGIRLIDNIDFRIEG
;
A
#
# COMPACT_ATOMS: atom_id res chain seq x y z
N MET A 1 0.97 12.00 -22.91
CA MET A 1 0.01 11.38 -21.95
C MET A 1 -1.40 11.85 -22.27
N LYS A 2 -2.39 10.95 -22.33
CA LYS A 2 -3.80 11.29 -22.55
C LYS A 2 -4.51 11.37 -21.20
N ASN A 3 -5.12 12.53 -20.88
CA ASN A 3 -5.87 12.71 -19.63
C ASN A 3 -7.33 12.33 -19.86
N VAL A 4 -7.85 11.38 -19.08
CA VAL A 4 -9.22 10.88 -19.23
C VAL A 4 -9.96 10.89 -17.89
N LYS A 5 -11.21 11.32 -17.90
CA LYS A 5 -12.12 11.22 -16.74
C LYS A 5 -13.00 9.98 -16.79
N LYS A 6 -13.15 9.39 -17.98
CA LYS A 6 -13.90 8.17 -18.24
C LYS A 6 -13.10 7.26 -19.15
N ILE A 7 -13.24 5.96 -18.97
CA ILE A 7 -12.63 4.98 -19.87
C ILE A 7 -13.39 5.02 -21.19
N THR A 8 -12.65 4.98 -22.29
CA THR A 8 -13.17 5.08 -23.67
C THR A 8 -13.00 3.75 -24.40
N ASP A 9 -13.80 3.50 -25.43
CA ASP A 9 -13.83 2.21 -26.12
C ASP A 9 -12.46 1.83 -26.72
N ASP A 10 -11.72 2.81 -27.24
CA ASP A 10 -10.37 2.61 -27.75
C ASP A 10 -9.37 2.06 -26.71
N MET A 11 -9.60 2.33 -25.43
CA MET A 11 -8.76 1.78 -24.36
C MET A 11 -9.02 0.29 -24.10
N TYR A 12 -10.21 -0.23 -24.37
CA TYR A 12 -10.53 -1.65 -24.19
C TYR A 12 -9.86 -2.57 -25.23
N GLU A 13 -9.48 -2.01 -26.38
CA GLU A 13 -8.75 -2.76 -27.43
C GLU A 13 -7.27 -2.92 -27.09
N GLU A 14 -6.78 -2.19 -26.07
CA GLU A 14 -5.38 -2.24 -25.65
C GLU A 14 -5.20 -3.15 -24.43
N ASN A 15 -4.06 -3.83 -24.37
CA ASN A 15 -3.63 -4.53 -23.17
C ASN A 15 -3.06 -3.51 -22.18
N LEU A 16 -3.81 -3.21 -21.13
CA LEU A 16 -3.47 -2.17 -20.18
C LEU A 16 -2.70 -2.71 -18.98
N PHE A 17 -1.68 -1.95 -18.55
CA PHE A 17 -1.02 -2.11 -17.27
C PHE A 17 -1.48 -0.99 -16.34
N PHE A 18 -2.14 -1.34 -15.26
CA PHE A 18 -2.77 -0.40 -14.35
C PHE A 18 -1.93 -0.13 -13.10
N ILE A 19 -1.80 1.11 -12.73
CA ILE A 19 -1.12 1.60 -11.52
C ILE A 19 -2.11 2.46 -10.74
N PRO A 20 -2.84 1.90 -9.76
CA PRO A 20 -3.77 2.66 -8.93
C PRO A 20 -3.04 3.54 -7.93
N THR A 21 -3.44 4.82 -7.85
CA THR A 21 -2.91 5.76 -6.88
C THR A 21 -4.00 6.72 -6.35
N MET A 22 -3.71 7.35 -5.24
CA MET A 22 -4.52 8.46 -4.71
C MET A 22 -3.91 9.84 -5.00
N GLY A 23 -2.87 9.91 -5.85
CA GLY A 23 -2.13 11.15 -6.10
C GLY A 23 -1.05 11.45 -5.05
N SER A 24 -0.56 12.70 -5.04
CA SER A 24 0.61 13.10 -4.24
C SER A 24 1.81 12.19 -4.50
N LEU A 25 2.13 12.05 -5.79
CA LEU A 25 3.08 11.06 -6.28
C LEU A 25 4.50 11.36 -5.80
N HIS A 26 5.20 10.30 -5.44
CA HIS A 26 6.59 10.34 -4.99
C HIS A 26 7.42 9.22 -5.65
N ARG A 27 8.71 9.16 -5.40
CA ARG A 27 9.64 8.18 -6.02
C ARG A 27 9.18 6.72 -5.87
N GLY A 28 8.47 6.38 -4.78
CA GLY A 28 7.86 5.06 -4.63
C GLY A 28 6.81 4.75 -5.71
N HIS A 29 5.96 5.73 -6.06
CA HIS A 29 5.02 5.57 -7.18
C HIS A 29 5.74 5.54 -8.52
N PHE A 30 6.80 6.36 -8.67
CA PHE A 30 7.56 6.39 -9.92
C PHE A 30 8.23 5.05 -10.21
N SER A 31 8.76 4.35 -9.19
CA SER A 31 9.34 3.02 -9.37
C SER A 31 8.32 1.98 -9.83
N LEU A 32 7.06 2.08 -9.37
CA LEU A 32 5.98 1.20 -9.88
C LEU A 32 5.68 1.46 -11.36
N ILE A 33 5.66 2.73 -11.77
CA ILE A 33 5.45 3.13 -13.17
C ILE A 33 6.60 2.65 -14.05
N GLU A 34 7.84 2.83 -13.61
CA GLU A 34 9.03 2.37 -14.32
C GLU A 34 9.02 0.84 -14.49
N GLU A 35 8.60 0.10 -13.46
CA GLU A 35 8.43 -1.35 -13.53
C GLU A 35 7.34 -1.74 -14.53
N ALA A 36 6.17 -1.08 -14.47
CA ALA A 36 5.07 -1.32 -15.39
C ALA A 36 5.49 -1.12 -16.85
N LYS A 37 6.30 -0.11 -17.14
CA LYS A 37 6.77 0.22 -18.49
C LYS A 37 7.69 -0.85 -19.09
N LYS A 38 8.40 -1.62 -18.28
CA LYS A 38 9.23 -2.74 -18.77
C LYS A 38 8.41 -3.83 -19.49
N SER A 39 7.11 -3.87 -19.22
CA SER A 39 6.21 -4.84 -19.86
C SER A 39 5.90 -4.55 -21.34
N GLY A 40 6.14 -3.32 -21.81
CA GLY A 40 5.75 -2.85 -23.15
C GLY A 40 4.25 -2.60 -23.32
N LEU A 41 3.42 -2.83 -22.29
CA LEU A 41 1.98 -2.54 -22.31
C LEU A 41 1.72 -1.04 -22.15
N LYS A 42 0.53 -0.60 -22.59
CA LYS A 42 0.06 0.76 -22.32
C LYS A 42 -0.22 0.95 -20.85
N THR A 43 0.35 2.00 -20.28
CA THR A 43 0.24 2.30 -18.85
C THR A 43 -0.94 3.22 -18.55
N VAL A 44 -1.74 2.83 -17.55
CA VAL A 44 -2.82 3.65 -16.99
C VAL A 44 -2.52 3.94 -15.53
N VAL A 45 -2.32 5.20 -15.18
CA VAL A 45 -2.21 5.63 -13.78
C VAL A 45 -3.52 6.28 -13.37
N SER A 46 -4.18 5.78 -12.33
CA SER A 46 -5.31 6.50 -11.75
C SER A 46 -4.87 7.46 -10.64
N ILE A 47 -5.56 8.60 -10.54
CA ILE A 47 -5.51 9.46 -9.36
C ILE A 47 -6.95 9.63 -8.89
N PHE A 48 -7.29 8.92 -7.82
CA PHE A 48 -8.61 9.00 -7.20
C PHE A 48 -8.48 8.86 -5.67
N VAL A 49 -8.79 9.94 -4.95
CA VAL A 49 -8.83 9.93 -3.48
C VAL A 49 -10.18 9.37 -3.06
N ASN A 50 -10.20 8.08 -2.73
CA ASN A 50 -11.42 7.35 -2.45
C ASN A 50 -12.00 7.71 -1.06
N PRO A 51 -13.17 8.35 -0.95
CA PRO A 51 -13.72 8.72 0.35
C PRO A 51 -14.08 7.50 1.22
N LYS A 52 -14.48 6.37 0.59
CA LYS A 52 -14.95 5.17 1.32
C LYS A 52 -13.86 4.43 2.11
N GLN A 53 -12.58 4.72 1.87
CA GLN A 53 -11.48 4.13 2.63
C GLN A 53 -10.96 5.02 3.79
N PHE A 54 -11.59 6.18 4.01
CA PHE A 54 -11.26 7.08 5.11
C PHE A 54 -12.31 6.97 6.20
N ASN A 55 -11.90 6.56 7.38
CA ASN A 55 -12.73 6.54 8.57
C ASN A 55 -12.72 7.87 9.36
N ASP A 56 -11.80 8.77 9.02
CA ASP A 56 -11.69 10.12 9.56
C ASP A 56 -11.85 11.15 8.44
N THR A 57 -12.88 11.98 8.54
CA THR A 57 -13.16 13.09 7.61
C THR A 57 -12.00 14.08 7.53
N ASN A 58 -11.29 14.32 8.65
CA ASN A 58 -10.14 15.23 8.66
C ASN A 58 -8.95 14.66 7.86
N ASP A 59 -8.68 13.34 7.95
CA ASP A 59 -7.63 12.70 7.14
C ASP A 59 -7.97 12.79 5.65
N TYR A 60 -9.25 12.56 5.29
CA TYR A 60 -9.72 12.72 3.91
C TYR A 60 -9.56 14.15 3.39
N GLN A 61 -9.97 15.15 4.17
CA GLN A 61 -9.89 16.57 3.77
C GLN A 61 -8.44 17.05 3.66
N LYS A 62 -7.57 16.61 4.57
CA LYS A 62 -6.14 16.98 4.61
C LYS A 62 -5.28 16.13 3.70
N TYR A 63 -5.83 15.09 3.06
CA TYR A 63 -5.04 14.25 2.16
C TYR A 63 -4.44 15.10 1.02
N PRO A 64 -3.12 15.06 0.79
CA PRO A 64 -2.45 15.93 -0.18
C PRO A 64 -2.97 15.68 -1.60
N ARG A 65 -3.30 16.76 -2.32
CA ARG A 65 -3.79 16.74 -3.70
C ARG A 65 -3.06 17.80 -4.51
N ASP A 66 -2.32 17.36 -5.51
CA ASP A 66 -1.64 18.27 -6.47
C ASP A 66 -1.62 17.61 -7.85
N ILE A 67 -2.79 17.59 -8.48
CA ILE A 67 -2.97 16.94 -9.78
C ILE A 67 -2.09 17.55 -10.87
N GLN A 68 -1.77 18.84 -10.80
CA GLN A 68 -0.93 19.51 -11.79
C GLN A 68 0.51 18.99 -11.70
N LYS A 69 1.07 18.97 -10.49
CA LYS A 69 2.41 18.42 -10.23
C LYS A 69 2.49 16.94 -10.59
N ASP A 70 1.48 16.17 -10.21
CA ASP A 70 1.41 14.76 -10.53
C ASP A 70 1.37 14.52 -12.04
N SER A 71 0.54 15.27 -12.79
CA SER A 71 0.46 15.20 -14.25
C SER A 71 1.80 15.49 -14.93
N ILE A 72 2.50 16.54 -14.51
CA ILE A 72 3.83 16.88 -15.04
C ILE A 72 4.83 15.73 -14.81
N ASN A 73 4.80 15.10 -13.63
CA ASN A 73 5.69 13.98 -13.33
C ASN A 73 5.34 12.74 -14.17
N LEU A 74 4.06 12.44 -14.35
CA LEU A 74 3.59 11.31 -15.16
C LEU A 74 3.94 11.51 -16.66
N GLU A 75 3.87 12.73 -17.18
CA GLU A 75 4.33 13.06 -18.54
C GLU A 75 5.82 12.78 -18.73
N LYS A 76 6.66 13.20 -17.77
CA LYS A 76 8.11 12.92 -17.79
C LYS A 76 8.42 11.41 -17.77
N LEU A 77 7.57 10.62 -17.13
CA LEU A 77 7.66 9.15 -17.10
C LEU A 77 7.05 8.48 -18.34
N ASN A 78 6.56 9.29 -19.32
CA ASN A 78 5.90 8.80 -20.52
C ASN A 78 4.75 7.81 -20.23
N VAL A 79 3.91 8.12 -19.23
CA VAL A 79 2.67 7.38 -18.98
C VAL A 79 1.72 7.59 -20.15
N ASP A 80 1.00 6.54 -20.58
CA ASP A 80 0.10 6.64 -21.73
C ASP A 80 -1.21 7.32 -21.34
N TYR A 81 -1.81 6.92 -20.21
CA TYR A 81 -3.10 7.43 -19.73
C TYR A 81 -3.04 7.88 -18.28
N LEU A 82 -3.51 9.09 -17.99
CA LEU A 82 -3.84 9.55 -16.65
C LEU A 82 -5.37 9.51 -16.49
N PHE A 83 -5.85 8.63 -15.62
CA PHE A 83 -7.27 8.46 -15.32
C PHE A 83 -7.64 9.18 -14.02
N THR A 84 -8.48 10.21 -14.12
CA THR A 84 -8.91 11.04 -12.99
C THR A 84 -10.44 11.06 -12.88
N PRO A 85 -11.06 9.92 -12.49
CA PRO A 85 -12.51 9.85 -12.37
C PRO A 85 -13.01 10.71 -11.22
N ASP A 86 -14.26 11.15 -11.30
CA ASP A 86 -15.00 11.65 -10.16
C ASP A 86 -15.70 10.51 -9.39
N GLU A 87 -16.20 10.82 -8.21
CA GLU A 87 -16.86 9.84 -7.33
C GLU A 87 -18.13 9.28 -7.98
N ASN A 88 -18.88 10.11 -8.70
CA ASN A 88 -20.10 9.67 -9.37
C ASN A 88 -19.81 8.68 -10.51
N TYR A 89 -18.71 8.84 -11.24
CA TYR A 89 -18.29 7.87 -12.25
C TYR A 89 -17.87 6.52 -11.65
N ILE A 90 -17.22 6.55 -10.47
CA ILE A 90 -16.80 5.33 -9.76
C ILE A 90 -17.99 4.59 -9.16
N TYR A 91 -18.87 5.29 -8.44
CA TYR A 91 -19.91 4.66 -7.63
C TYR A 91 -21.32 4.82 -8.19
N GLY A 92 -21.54 5.77 -9.11
CA GLY A 92 -22.87 6.10 -9.64
C GLY A 92 -23.78 6.70 -8.57
N ASP A 93 -25.07 6.75 -8.90
CA ASP A 93 -26.13 7.21 -7.98
C ASP A 93 -26.60 6.09 -7.03
N SER A 94 -26.21 4.84 -7.28
CA SER A 94 -26.55 3.69 -6.45
C SER A 94 -25.45 3.45 -5.42
N PHE A 95 -25.87 3.33 -4.18
CA PHE A 95 -25.01 2.89 -3.09
C PHE A 95 -24.52 1.46 -3.39
N LEU A 96 -23.27 1.32 -3.78
CA LEU A 96 -22.65 0.00 -3.90
C LEU A 96 -22.37 -0.52 -2.50
N ASP A 97 -22.84 -1.73 -2.20
CA ASP A 97 -22.45 -2.43 -0.98
C ASP A 97 -20.93 -2.57 -0.95
N LEU A 98 -20.35 -2.31 0.21
CA LEU A 98 -18.91 -2.47 0.40
C LEU A 98 -18.54 -3.94 0.33
N LEU A 99 -17.47 -4.26 -0.37
CA LEU A 99 -16.89 -5.60 -0.37
C LEU A 99 -16.24 -5.86 0.98
N SER A 100 -16.57 -7.00 1.60
CA SER A 100 -15.95 -7.39 2.86
C SER A 100 -14.50 -7.82 2.65
N SER A 101 -13.62 -7.28 3.45
CA SER A 101 -12.22 -7.67 3.55
C SER A 101 -11.99 -8.87 4.49
N GLY A 102 -13.03 -9.35 5.15
CA GLY A 102 -12.99 -10.48 6.07
C GLY A 102 -12.15 -10.21 7.33
N ASP A 103 -11.92 -11.26 8.12
CA ASP A 103 -11.25 -11.19 9.42
C ASP A 103 -9.85 -10.54 9.34
N ILE A 104 -9.11 -10.79 8.26
CA ILE A 104 -7.78 -10.20 8.09
C ILE A 104 -7.90 -8.68 7.89
N GLY A 105 -8.94 -8.23 7.21
CA GLY A 105 -9.19 -6.81 7.02
C GLY A 105 -9.54 -6.05 8.31
N GLU A 106 -9.90 -6.73 9.39
CA GLU A 106 -10.23 -6.15 10.69
C GLU A 106 -9.05 -6.13 11.67
N ARG A 107 -7.91 -6.73 11.30
CA ARG A 107 -6.69 -6.77 12.12
C ARG A 107 -5.72 -5.65 11.75
N TYR A 108 -4.75 -5.38 12.60
CA TYR A 108 -3.61 -4.46 12.35
C TYR A 108 -4.08 -3.09 11.84
N GLU A 109 -3.81 -2.75 10.58
CA GLU A 109 -4.30 -1.49 9.98
C GLU A 109 -5.83 -1.39 10.00
N GLY A 110 -6.54 -2.48 9.76
CA GLY A 110 -8.00 -2.49 9.81
C GLY A 110 -8.56 -2.25 11.20
N LYS A 111 -7.88 -2.72 12.25
CA LYS A 111 -8.26 -2.43 13.64
C LYS A 111 -8.12 -0.93 13.96
N SER A 112 -7.04 -0.30 13.51
CA SER A 112 -6.78 1.13 13.71
C SER A 112 -7.63 2.02 12.77
N ARG A 113 -8.13 1.44 11.68
CA ARG A 113 -8.89 2.12 10.63
C ARG A 113 -10.12 1.29 10.21
N PRO A 114 -11.16 1.16 11.06
CA PRO A 114 -12.34 0.32 10.77
C PRO A 114 -12.98 0.66 9.42
N GLY A 115 -13.30 -0.36 8.60
CA GLY A 115 -13.89 -0.23 7.27
C GLY A 115 -12.93 0.22 6.16
N HIS A 116 -11.68 0.52 6.49
CA HIS A 116 -10.68 0.96 5.50
C HIS A 116 -10.51 -0.02 4.35
N PHE A 117 -10.28 -1.29 4.65
CA PHE A 117 -10.02 -2.30 3.62
C PHE A 117 -11.27 -2.69 2.82
N ASP A 118 -12.45 -2.59 3.41
CA ASP A 118 -13.70 -2.75 2.66
C ASP A 118 -13.83 -1.65 1.60
N GLY A 119 -13.51 -0.41 1.98
CA GLY A 119 -13.45 0.72 1.04
C GLY A 119 -12.37 0.53 -0.03
N VAL A 120 -11.20 0.01 0.33
CA VAL A 120 -10.11 -0.28 -0.62
C VAL A 120 -10.50 -1.36 -1.61
N LEU A 121 -11.00 -2.51 -1.14
CA LEU A 121 -11.41 -3.61 -2.03
C LEU A 121 -12.54 -3.18 -2.97
N THR A 122 -13.49 -2.39 -2.46
CA THR A 122 -14.61 -1.89 -3.26
C THR A 122 -14.13 -0.99 -4.41
N VAL A 123 -13.25 -0.01 -4.12
CA VAL A 123 -12.75 0.88 -5.17
C VAL A 123 -11.84 0.15 -6.15
N VAL A 124 -10.98 -0.74 -5.66
CA VAL A 124 -10.08 -1.53 -6.52
C VAL A 124 -10.87 -2.45 -7.46
N ASN A 125 -11.89 -3.14 -6.94
CA ASN A 125 -12.77 -3.93 -7.79
C ASN A 125 -13.44 -3.07 -8.86
N ARG A 126 -13.99 -1.91 -8.47
CA ARG A 126 -14.64 -1.02 -9.41
C ARG A 126 -13.70 -0.50 -10.49
N LEU A 127 -12.46 -0.15 -10.12
CA LEU A 127 -11.43 0.24 -11.07
C LEU A 127 -11.05 -0.91 -12.02
N PHE A 128 -10.99 -2.16 -11.53
CA PHE A 128 -10.76 -3.33 -12.38
C PHE A 128 -11.89 -3.57 -13.38
N GLU A 129 -13.15 -3.39 -12.97
CA GLU A 129 -14.31 -3.49 -13.86
C GLU A 129 -14.31 -2.43 -14.95
N LEU A 130 -13.93 -1.20 -14.60
CA LEU A 130 -13.89 -0.07 -15.52
C LEU A 130 -12.71 -0.16 -16.50
N ILE A 131 -11.50 -0.49 -16.00
CA ILE A 131 -10.26 -0.44 -16.79
C ILE A 131 -10.00 -1.77 -17.51
N LYS A 132 -10.42 -2.89 -16.92
CA LYS A 132 -10.16 -4.26 -17.39
C LYS A 132 -8.68 -4.51 -17.67
N PRO A 133 -7.78 -4.24 -16.71
CA PRO A 133 -6.35 -4.31 -16.95
C PRO A 133 -5.88 -5.76 -17.12
N LYS A 134 -4.90 -5.98 -17.99
CA LYS A 134 -4.19 -7.27 -18.10
C LYS A 134 -3.21 -7.46 -16.95
N LYS A 135 -2.57 -6.38 -16.52
CA LYS A 135 -1.63 -6.35 -15.39
C LYS A 135 -1.93 -5.19 -14.46
N VAL A 136 -1.64 -5.39 -13.18
CA VAL A 136 -1.72 -4.35 -12.15
C VAL A 136 -0.50 -4.44 -11.26
N ILE A 137 -0.05 -3.31 -10.69
CA ILE A 137 1.04 -3.28 -9.73
C ILE A 137 0.64 -2.53 -8.47
N PHE A 138 0.95 -3.13 -7.31
CA PHE A 138 0.82 -2.51 -6.00
C PHE A 138 2.15 -2.54 -5.25
N GLY A 139 2.39 -1.54 -4.42
CA GLY A 139 3.62 -1.46 -3.62
C GLY A 139 3.56 -2.38 -2.40
N LYS A 140 4.64 -3.12 -2.12
CA LYS A 140 4.81 -3.95 -0.91
C LYS A 140 4.72 -3.16 0.39
N LYS A 141 4.90 -1.83 0.34
CA LYS A 141 4.83 -0.98 1.53
C LYS A 141 3.50 -1.15 2.28
N ASP A 142 2.39 -1.21 1.57
CA ASP A 142 1.06 -1.40 2.12
C ASP A 142 0.72 -2.89 2.13
N ALA A 143 1.48 -3.66 2.94
CA ALA A 143 1.53 -5.13 2.90
C ALA A 143 0.17 -5.80 3.10
N GLN A 144 -0.61 -5.35 4.08
CA GLN A 144 -1.94 -5.92 4.34
C GLN A 144 -2.90 -5.63 3.19
N GLN A 145 -2.85 -4.42 2.61
CA GLN A 145 -3.60 -4.07 1.40
C GLN A 145 -3.23 -4.98 0.24
N LEU A 146 -1.94 -5.16 -0.01
CA LEU A 146 -1.42 -6.01 -1.09
C LEU A 146 -1.91 -7.46 -0.93
N PHE A 147 -1.83 -8.01 0.29
CA PHE A 147 -2.33 -9.35 0.61
C PHE A 147 -3.84 -9.47 0.31
N LEU A 148 -4.67 -8.54 0.80
CA LEU A 148 -6.11 -8.57 0.61
C LEU A 148 -6.52 -8.43 -0.87
N ILE A 149 -5.83 -7.60 -1.64
CA ILE A 149 -6.09 -7.47 -3.09
C ILE A 149 -5.69 -8.74 -3.83
N LYS A 150 -4.56 -9.37 -3.48
CA LYS A 150 -4.10 -10.62 -4.07
C LYS A 150 -5.07 -11.76 -3.79
N ASP A 151 -5.52 -11.89 -2.55
CA ASP A 151 -6.55 -12.84 -2.14
C ASP A 151 -7.87 -12.59 -2.91
N TYR A 152 -8.29 -11.34 -3.01
CA TYR A 152 -9.49 -10.96 -3.75
C TYR A 152 -9.42 -11.35 -5.23
N ILE A 153 -8.31 -11.08 -5.91
CA ILE A 153 -8.10 -11.49 -7.31
C ILE A 153 -8.16 -13.02 -7.43
N GLY A 154 -7.50 -13.76 -6.52
CA GLY A 154 -7.49 -15.23 -6.54
C GLY A 154 -8.86 -15.84 -6.36
N ARG A 155 -9.61 -15.43 -5.32
CA ARG A 155 -10.95 -15.99 -5.03
C ARG A 155 -12.05 -15.58 -6.01
N THR A 156 -11.86 -14.48 -6.76
CA THR A 156 -12.81 -14.04 -7.78
C THR A 156 -12.44 -14.48 -9.19
N ASN A 157 -11.37 -15.27 -9.35
CA ASN A 157 -10.87 -15.78 -10.64
C ASN A 157 -10.72 -14.68 -11.71
N LYS A 158 -10.33 -13.47 -11.32
CA LYS A 158 -10.07 -12.38 -12.26
C LYS A 158 -8.79 -12.67 -13.05
N ASP A 159 -8.86 -12.61 -14.38
CA ASP A 159 -7.67 -12.75 -15.26
C ASP A 159 -6.81 -11.48 -15.23
N ILE A 160 -6.26 -11.17 -14.06
CA ILE A 160 -5.41 -10.01 -13.81
C ILE A 160 -4.09 -10.49 -13.21
N ASN A 161 -2.99 -10.21 -13.88
CA ASN A 161 -1.65 -10.50 -13.34
C ASN A 161 -1.23 -9.36 -12.40
N LEU A 162 -1.15 -9.65 -11.09
CA LEU A 162 -0.71 -8.72 -10.06
C LEU A 162 0.81 -8.82 -9.88
N LEU A 163 1.49 -7.67 -10.02
CA LEU A 163 2.91 -7.51 -9.71
C LEU A 163 3.06 -6.78 -8.36
N GLU A 164 4.10 -7.14 -7.62
CA GLU A 164 4.48 -6.54 -6.35
C GLU A 164 5.67 -5.60 -6.56
N GLY A 165 5.50 -4.30 -6.27
CA GLY A 165 6.57 -3.32 -6.38
C GLY A 165 7.36 -3.17 -5.07
N GLU A 166 8.69 -3.05 -5.17
CA GLU A 166 9.56 -2.96 -4.00
C GLU A 166 9.38 -1.67 -3.18
N ILE A 167 9.68 -1.74 -1.89
CA ILE A 167 9.62 -0.59 -0.99
C ILE A 167 10.78 0.35 -1.30
N VAL A 168 10.46 1.55 -1.77
CA VAL A 168 11.47 2.60 -1.97
C VAL A 168 11.66 3.37 -0.67
N ARG A 169 12.92 3.53 -0.26
CA ARG A 169 13.31 4.23 0.96
C ARG A 169 14.14 5.46 0.67
N ASP A 170 14.13 6.40 1.59
CA ASP A 170 15.07 7.53 1.55
C ASP A 170 16.46 7.13 2.08
N LYS A 171 17.36 8.12 2.15
CA LYS A 171 18.74 7.90 2.61
C LYS A 171 18.86 7.49 4.10
N LEU A 172 17.82 7.73 4.89
CA LEU A 172 17.73 7.35 6.29
C LEU A 172 17.11 5.98 6.50
N GLY A 173 16.62 5.34 5.41
CA GLY A 173 15.91 4.06 5.47
C GLY A 173 14.39 4.19 5.65
N LEU A 174 13.84 5.41 5.75
CA LEU A 174 12.41 5.65 5.87
C LEU A 174 11.69 5.26 4.59
N ALA A 175 10.68 4.40 4.67
CA ALA A 175 9.81 4.05 3.55
C ALA A 175 9.08 5.31 3.03
N LEU A 176 9.10 5.50 1.71
CA LEU A 176 8.47 6.68 1.11
C LEU A 176 6.94 6.60 1.19
N SER A 177 6.33 7.70 1.65
CA SER A 177 4.89 7.86 1.80
C SER A 177 4.50 9.31 1.52
N SER A 178 3.29 9.53 0.99
CA SER A 178 2.74 10.88 0.83
C SER A 178 2.61 11.63 2.17
N ARG A 179 2.54 10.91 3.30
CA ARG A 179 2.52 11.51 4.64
C ARG A 179 3.88 12.00 5.13
N ASN A 180 4.99 11.60 4.50
CA ASN A 180 6.34 12.03 4.94
C ASN A 180 6.57 13.54 4.80
N VAL A 181 5.78 14.24 3.97
CA VAL A 181 5.84 15.70 3.84
C VAL A 181 5.33 16.44 5.08
N LEU A 182 4.56 15.77 5.92
CA LEU A 182 4.00 16.31 7.16
C LEU A 182 5.00 16.26 8.33
N LEU A 183 6.08 15.49 8.19
CA LEU A 183 7.11 15.34 9.21
C LEU A 183 8.17 16.44 9.11
N SER A 184 8.62 16.93 10.27
CA SER A 184 9.81 17.75 10.36
C SER A 184 11.07 16.97 9.94
N PRO A 185 12.21 17.64 9.69
CA PRO A 185 13.48 16.93 9.43
C PRO A 185 13.84 15.94 10.56
N LYS A 186 13.66 16.34 11.83
CA LYS A 186 13.87 15.47 13.00
C LYS A 186 12.84 14.35 13.07
N GLY A 187 11.57 14.64 12.72
CA GLY A 187 10.53 13.62 12.62
C GLY A 187 10.84 12.53 11.60
N LYS A 188 11.42 12.88 10.43
CA LYS A 188 11.87 11.90 9.44
C LYS A 188 13.02 11.02 9.95
N GLU A 189 13.96 11.59 10.68
CA GLU A 189 15.03 10.84 11.33
C GLU A 189 14.44 9.87 12.36
N THR A 190 13.54 10.31 13.22
CA THR A 190 12.83 9.46 14.19
C THR A 190 12.04 8.37 13.47
N ALA A 191 11.31 8.71 12.41
CA ALA A 191 10.49 7.75 11.64
C ALA A 191 11.33 6.66 10.96
N SER A 192 12.61 6.92 10.63
CA SER A 192 13.53 5.88 10.16
C SER A 192 13.75 4.77 11.19
N GLY A 193 13.43 5.02 12.44
CA GLY A 193 13.42 4.05 13.53
C GLY A 193 12.46 2.87 13.26
N LEU A 194 11.38 3.05 12.48
CA LEU A 194 10.51 1.94 12.07
C LEU A 194 11.31 0.81 11.40
N LYS A 195 12.16 1.16 10.42
CA LYS A 195 13.00 0.18 9.74
C LYS A 195 13.99 -0.49 10.68
N LYS A 196 14.57 0.27 11.61
CA LYS A 196 15.49 -0.28 12.62
C LYS A 196 14.78 -1.29 13.54
N GLN A 197 13.53 -1.02 13.94
CA GLN A 197 12.73 -1.97 14.73
C GLN A 197 12.46 -3.25 13.95
N LEU A 198 12.10 -3.15 12.66
CA LEU A 198 11.90 -4.32 11.80
C LEU A 198 13.16 -5.17 11.68
N ASP A 199 14.32 -4.56 11.45
CA ASP A 199 15.60 -5.28 11.33
C ASP A 199 16.00 -5.92 12.66
N THR A 200 15.87 -5.20 13.77
CA THR A 200 16.15 -5.71 15.11
C THR A 200 15.25 -6.91 15.44
N LEU A 201 13.96 -6.81 15.14
CA LEU A 201 13.03 -7.92 15.37
C LEU A 201 13.40 -9.15 14.55
N LYS A 202 13.73 -8.97 13.27
CA LYS A 202 14.18 -10.06 12.41
C LYS A 202 15.42 -10.75 12.97
N GLU A 203 16.43 -9.98 13.36
CA GLU A 203 17.69 -10.52 13.94
C GLU A 203 17.41 -11.34 15.19
N ILE A 204 16.66 -10.81 16.16
CA ILE A 204 16.32 -11.51 17.41
C ILE A 204 15.47 -12.75 17.12
N PHE A 205 14.55 -12.67 16.18
CA PHE A 205 13.70 -13.82 15.82
C PHE A 205 14.53 -14.95 15.19
N LEU A 206 15.45 -14.62 14.28
CA LEU A 206 16.35 -15.62 13.67
C LEU A 206 17.26 -16.30 14.69
N GLU A 207 17.64 -15.60 15.77
CA GLU A 207 18.44 -16.17 16.87
C GLU A 207 17.62 -17.06 17.83
N THR A 208 16.36 -16.66 18.10
CA THR A 208 15.58 -17.28 19.20
C THR A 208 14.49 -18.23 18.74
N GLY A 209 13.96 -18.07 17.54
CA GLY A 209 12.78 -18.75 17.02
C GLY A 209 11.47 -18.41 17.78
N LEU A 210 11.50 -17.49 18.76
CA LEU A 210 10.39 -17.23 19.67
C LEU A 210 9.76 -15.85 19.39
N VAL A 211 8.57 -15.79 18.79
CA VAL A 211 7.88 -14.56 18.40
C VAL A 211 7.72 -13.59 19.56
N SER A 212 7.01 -13.99 20.61
CA SER A 212 6.68 -13.11 21.74
C SER A 212 7.93 -12.53 22.41
N ARG A 213 8.97 -13.36 22.62
CA ARG A 213 10.24 -12.93 23.21
C ARG A 213 10.99 -11.94 22.31
N SER A 214 10.93 -12.15 21.00
CA SER A 214 11.60 -11.30 20.03
C SER A 214 10.94 -9.93 19.96
N ILE A 215 9.62 -9.87 19.95
CA ILE A 215 8.85 -8.63 19.99
C ILE A 215 9.16 -7.87 21.29
N GLU A 216 9.06 -8.53 22.45
CA GLU A 216 9.33 -7.90 23.74
C GLU A 216 10.74 -7.28 23.79
N LYS A 217 11.77 -8.03 23.41
CA LYS A 217 13.15 -7.53 23.38
C LYS A 217 13.35 -6.38 22.43
N THR A 218 12.65 -6.39 21.29
CA THR A 218 12.70 -5.31 20.30
C THR A 218 12.08 -4.03 20.88
N LEU A 219 10.90 -4.13 21.47
CA LEU A 219 10.21 -2.99 22.08
C LEU A 219 11.00 -2.39 23.26
N GLN A 220 11.70 -3.22 24.05
CA GLN A 220 12.57 -2.76 25.12
C GLN A 220 13.76 -1.93 24.62
N ARG A 221 14.17 -2.06 23.35
CA ARG A 221 15.23 -1.25 22.72
C ARG A 221 14.72 0.09 22.18
N ASN A 222 13.41 0.30 22.09
CA ASN A 222 12.79 1.56 21.67
C ASN A 222 12.71 2.54 22.87
N LYS A 223 13.87 3.07 23.32
CA LYS A 223 14.00 3.79 24.61
C LYS A 223 13.63 5.27 24.53
N ASP A 224 13.66 5.89 23.35
CA ASP A 224 13.62 7.34 23.23
C ASP A 224 12.19 7.93 23.29
N GLY A 225 11.14 7.08 23.28
CA GLY A 225 9.73 7.50 23.39
C GLY A 225 9.22 8.41 22.25
N LEU A 226 10.09 8.74 21.29
CA LEU A 226 9.76 9.61 20.15
C LEU A 226 9.03 8.86 19.03
N LEU A 227 9.23 7.55 18.94
CA LEU A 227 8.52 6.63 18.07
C LEU A 227 7.53 5.83 18.93
N GLU A 228 6.27 6.18 18.87
CA GLU A 228 5.19 5.46 19.55
C GLU A 228 4.72 4.31 18.65
N ILE A 229 4.99 3.05 19.06
CA ILE A 229 4.63 1.86 18.27
C ILE A 229 3.18 1.47 18.59
N ASP A 230 2.33 1.41 17.56
CA ASP A 230 0.95 0.96 17.63
C ASP A 230 0.87 -0.57 17.61
N TYR A 231 1.56 -1.20 16.65
CA TYR A 231 1.76 -2.65 16.61
C TYR A 231 3.11 -3.02 15.97
N LEU A 232 3.61 -4.19 16.34
CA LEU A 232 4.80 -4.82 15.76
C LEU A 232 4.57 -6.34 15.79
N GLU A 233 4.50 -6.98 14.61
CA GLU A 233 4.11 -8.38 14.49
C GLU A 233 4.97 -9.14 13.50
N ILE A 234 5.13 -10.46 13.74
CA ILE A 234 5.71 -11.43 12.78
C ILE A 234 4.60 -12.36 12.33
N LEU A 235 4.38 -12.43 11.02
CA LEU A 235 3.29 -13.19 10.42
C LEU A 235 3.82 -14.14 9.34
N ASP A 236 3.02 -15.16 9.07
CA ASP A 236 3.12 -15.93 7.83
C ASP A 236 2.71 -15.04 6.66
N LYS A 237 3.63 -14.81 5.71
CA LYS A 237 3.40 -13.92 4.57
C LYS A 237 2.32 -14.44 3.62
N ASP A 238 2.19 -15.77 3.51
CA ASP A 238 1.30 -16.39 2.53
C ASP A 238 -0.15 -16.42 2.99
N THR A 239 -0.38 -16.38 4.31
CA THR A 239 -1.72 -16.42 4.92
C THR A 239 -2.08 -15.14 5.67
N PHE A 240 -1.12 -14.25 5.90
CA PHE A 240 -1.22 -13.04 6.72
C PHE A 240 -1.79 -13.31 8.13
N SER A 241 -1.44 -14.45 8.69
CA SER A 241 -1.88 -14.94 9.99
C SER A 241 -0.69 -15.27 10.90
N ALA A 242 -0.97 -15.76 12.11
CA ALA A 242 0.09 -16.22 13.03
C ALA A 242 0.96 -17.30 12.36
N ILE A 243 2.25 -17.25 12.64
CA ILE A 243 3.19 -18.26 12.14
C ILE A 243 2.91 -19.64 12.74
N SER A 244 3.29 -20.68 12.02
CA SER A 244 3.25 -22.09 12.41
C SER A 244 4.59 -22.77 12.13
N ASP A 245 4.74 -24.00 12.54
CA ASP A 245 5.94 -24.81 12.27
C ASP A 245 6.21 -25.01 10.77
N ASN A 246 5.19 -24.85 9.93
CA ASN A 246 5.27 -24.97 8.47
C ASN A 246 5.54 -23.65 7.74
N THR A 247 5.56 -22.53 8.45
CA THR A 247 5.79 -21.21 7.85
C THR A 247 7.21 -21.13 7.33
N LYS A 248 7.35 -20.80 6.03
CA LYS A 248 8.64 -20.57 5.37
C LYS A 248 8.84 -19.14 4.96
N ASN A 249 7.76 -18.45 4.58
CA ASN A 249 7.76 -17.06 4.15
C ASN A 249 7.22 -16.20 5.28
N PHE A 250 8.04 -15.31 5.79
CA PHE A 250 7.73 -14.45 6.92
C PHE A 250 7.54 -13.01 6.46
N ILE A 251 6.67 -12.29 7.15
CA ILE A 251 6.57 -10.84 7.04
C ILE A 251 6.55 -10.23 8.43
N ILE A 252 7.33 -9.19 8.65
CA ILE A 252 7.26 -8.35 9.85
C ILE A 252 6.59 -7.05 9.45
N ILE A 253 5.54 -6.69 10.16
CA ILE A 253 4.77 -5.47 9.96
C ILE A 253 4.85 -4.58 11.19
N ILE A 254 4.92 -3.27 10.97
CA ILE A 254 4.96 -2.27 12.04
C ILE A 254 4.09 -1.07 11.68
N ALA A 255 3.41 -0.53 12.69
CA ALA A 255 2.85 0.82 12.64
C ALA A 255 3.27 1.61 13.86
N GLY A 256 3.40 2.91 13.69
CA GLY A 256 3.72 3.82 14.79
C GLY A 256 3.47 5.27 14.46
N TYR A 257 3.55 6.10 15.50
CA TYR A 257 3.32 7.54 15.40
C TYR A 257 4.63 8.31 15.62
N VAL A 258 4.84 9.32 14.79
CA VAL A 258 5.91 10.31 14.93
C VAL A 258 5.28 11.68 14.69
N GLU A 259 5.42 12.61 15.63
CA GLU A 259 4.81 13.95 15.56
C GLU A 259 3.29 13.89 15.30
N GLY A 260 2.61 12.86 15.83
CA GLY A 260 1.18 12.62 15.61
C GLY A 260 0.82 12.06 14.23
N ILE A 261 1.82 11.82 13.36
CA ILE A 261 1.63 11.25 12.03
C ILE A 261 1.81 9.74 12.10
N ARG A 262 0.77 8.99 11.72
CA ARG A 262 0.79 7.54 11.66
C ARG A 262 1.50 7.05 10.41
N LEU A 263 2.48 6.18 10.59
CA LEU A 263 3.32 5.59 9.54
C LEU A 263 3.30 4.07 9.66
N ILE A 264 3.47 3.41 8.53
CA ILE A 264 3.60 1.96 8.45
C ILE A 264 4.85 1.58 7.66
N ASP A 265 5.39 0.41 7.99
CA ASP A 265 6.51 -0.19 7.26
C ASP A 265 6.45 -1.71 7.41
N ASN A 266 7.22 -2.42 6.59
CA ASN A 266 7.37 -3.88 6.70
C ASN A 266 8.66 -4.36 6.05
N ILE A 267 9.02 -5.60 6.38
CA ILE A 267 10.04 -6.39 5.67
C ILE A 267 9.57 -7.83 5.55
N ASP A 268 9.92 -8.48 4.47
CA ASP A 268 9.72 -9.92 4.31
C ASP A 268 11.05 -10.67 4.23
N PHE A 269 11.03 -11.94 4.59
CA PHE A 269 12.18 -12.84 4.51
C PHE A 269 11.71 -14.30 4.46
N ARG A 270 12.62 -15.16 4.03
CA ARG A 270 12.40 -16.61 3.97
C ARG A 270 13.43 -17.32 4.84
N ILE A 271 12.99 -18.38 5.51
CA ILE A 271 13.87 -19.33 6.19
C ILE A 271 13.85 -20.61 5.36
N GLU A 272 15.02 -20.99 4.86
CA GLU A 272 15.21 -22.27 4.22
C GLU A 272 15.37 -23.32 5.32
N GLY A 273 14.51 -24.34 5.33
CA GLY A 273 14.54 -25.44 6.27
C GLY A 273 15.64 -26.45 5.98
#